data_2c52b45dbd040de27784e5cbbf9d4e93
#
_entry.id   2c52b45dbd040de27784e5cbbf9d4e93
#
_cell.length_a   1.000
_cell.length_b   1.000
_cell.length_c   1.000
_cell.angle_alpha   90.00
_cell.angle_beta   90.00
_cell.angle_gamma   90.00
#
_symmetry.space_group_name_H-M   'P 1'
#
loop_
_entity.id
_entity.type
_entity.pdbx_description
1 polymer ?
#
loop_
_entity_poly.entity_id
_entity_poly.type
_entity_poly.pdbx_seq_one_letter_code
_entity_poly.pdbx_strand_id
1 'polypeptide(L)'
;MIQRIQTLFLLLAAAAGGTMGYFNLWKAKISKGPAISEEYFNATSSYLIFTVLMVTTLLSLVCVFLYKNRKLQFRLTVLNILLAIGVLLLIYFKVQDNANAIINSGGTIVQASFLLPAFLPVVMVVCLFLAARGIYKDEKLIKSLDRLR
;
A
#
# COMPACT_ATOMS: atom_id res chain seq x y z
N MET A 1 -14.92 15.63 17.23
CA MET A 1 -15.50 14.55 16.42
C MET A 1 -14.72 14.21 15.15
N ILE A 2 -14.01 15.14 14.54
CA ILE A 2 -13.24 14.95 13.28
C ILE A 2 -12.05 13.99 13.46
N GLN A 3 -11.40 13.95 14.62
CA GLN A 3 -10.31 13.03 14.94
C GLN A 3 -10.64 11.55 14.73
N ARG A 4 -11.88 11.12 14.98
CA ARG A 4 -12.31 9.73 14.81
C ARG A 4 -12.27 9.27 13.37
N ILE A 5 -12.58 10.17 12.42
CA ILE A 5 -12.59 9.85 10.98
C ILE A 5 -11.16 9.67 10.46
N GLN A 6 -10.21 10.49 10.91
CA GLN A 6 -8.79 10.36 10.53
C GLN A 6 -8.18 9.04 11.02
N THR A 7 -8.47 8.68 12.27
CA THR A 7 -8.04 7.42 12.86
C THR A 7 -8.61 6.22 12.07
N LEU A 8 -9.87 6.32 11.64
CA LEU A 8 -10.50 5.28 10.83
C LEU A 8 -9.78 5.11 9.48
N PHE A 9 -9.42 6.18 8.79
CA PHE A 9 -8.68 6.09 7.53
C PHE A 9 -7.27 5.51 7.74
N LEU A 10 -6.57 5.86 8.82
CA LEU A 10 -5.26 5.28 9.14
C LEU A 10 -5.37 3.79 9.46
N LEU A 11 -6.41 3.37 10.18
CA LEU A 11 -6.67 1.95 10.47
C LEU A 11 -7.04 1.17 9.21
N LEU A 12 -7.85 1.74 8.31
CA LEU A 12 -8.16 1.13 7.02
C LEU A 12 -6.90 0.97 6.15
N ALA A 13 -6.02 1.96 6.14
CA ALA A 13 -4.75 1.87 5.43
C ALA A 13 -3.86 0.76 6.03
N ALA A 14 -3.79 0.65 7.35
CA ALA A 14 -3.05 -0.42 8.02
C ALA A 14 -3.65 -1.81 7.75
N ALA A 15 -4.98 -1.93 7.75
CA ALA A 15 -5.66 -3.18 7.43
C ALA A 15 -5.42 -3.59 5.96
N ALA A 16 -5.49 -2.64 5.01
CA ALA A 16 -5.18 -2.90 3.61
C ALA A 16 -3.74 -3.38 3.41
N GLY A 17 -2.76 -2.76 4.08
CA GLY A 17 -1.37 -3.20 4.04
C GLY A 17 -1.16 -4.59 4.65
N GLY A 18 -1.78 -4.87 5.81
CA GLY A 18 -1.67 -6.16 6.49
C GLY A 18 -2.28 -7.31 5.68
N THR A 19 -3.42 -7.09 5.04
CA THR A 19 -4.10 -8.13 4.24
C THR A 19 -3.36 -8.47 2.95
N MET A 20 -2.60 -7.53 2.36
CA MET A 20 -1.81 -7.78 1.15
C MET A 20 -0.78 -8.90 1.30
N GLY A 21 -0.26 -9.15 2.50
CA GLY A 21 0.69 -10.23 2.77
C GLY A 21 0.10 -11.63 2.60
N TYR A 22 -1.22 -11.76 2.71
CA TYR A 22 -1.91 -13.06 2.65
C TYR A 22 -2.44 -13.42 1.27
N PHE A 23 -2.71 -12.43 0.41
CA PHE A 23 -3.37 -12.66 -0.86
C PHE A 23 -2.40 -12.60 -2.03
N ASN A 24 -2.69 -13.39 -3.06
CA ASN A 24 -1.99 -13.33 -4.32
C ASN A 24 -2.38 -12.04 -5.07
N LEU A 25 -1.38 -11.36 -5.61
CA LEU A 25 -1.56 -10.07 -6.30
C LEU A 25 -1.69 -10.24 -7.81
N TRP A 26 -1.02 -11.26 -8.35
CA TRP A 26 -0.96 -11.51 -9.78
C TRP A 26 -1.00 -13.01 -10.04
N LYS A 27 -1.56 -13.38 -11.20
CA LYS A 27 -1.68 -14.75 -11.68
C LYS A 27 -1.32 -14.80 -13.15
N ALA A 28 -0.49 -15.78 -13.53
CA ALA A 28 -0.19 -16.08 -14.92
C ALA A 28 -0.46 -17.56 -15.23
N LYS A 29 -1.06 -17.82 -16.39
CA LYS A 29 -1.13 -19.14 -17.00
C LYS A 29 -0.02 -19.27 -18.02
N ILE A 30 0.85 -20.22 -17.79
CA ILE A 30 2.06 -20.45 -18.59
C ILE A 30 1.91 -21.77 -19.33
N SER A 31 2.19 -21.76 -20.62
CA SER A 31 2.34 -22.97 -21.41
C SER A 31 3.82 -23.25 -21.61
N LYS A 32 4.28 -24.40 -21.13
CA LYS A 32 5.60 -24.98 -21.43
C LYS A 32 5.39 -26.32 -22.13
N GLY A 33 5.26 -26.29 -23.46
CA GLY A 33 4.92 -27.47 -24.24
C GLY A 33 3.44 -27.90 -24.05
N PRO A 34 3.13 -29.21 -23.85
CA PRO A 34 1.76 -29.67 -23.68
C PRO A 34 1.16 -29.39 -22.31
N ALA A 35 1.97 -28.96 -21.34
CA ALA A 35 1.52 -28.68 -19.96
C ALA A 35 1.22 -27.22 -19.76
N ILE A 36 0.05 -26.93 -19.14
CA ILE A 36 -0.33 -25.58 -18.67
C ILE A 36 -0.12 -25.55 -17.16
N SER A 37 0.70 -24.62 -16.69
CA SER A 37 0.92 -24.35 -15.26
C SER A 37 0.42 -22.95 -14.88
N GLU A 38 -0.01 -22.78 -13.63
CA GLU A 38 -0.41 -21.49 -13.10
C GLU A 38 0.66 -21.00 -12.11
N GLU A 39 1.14 -19.79 -12.32
CA GLU A 39 2.03 -19.11 -11.38
C GLU A 39 1.30 -17.95 -10.71
N TYR A 40 1.56 -17.80 -9.40
CA TYR A 40 1.00 -16.75 -8.56
C TYR A 40 2.12 -15.91 -7.97
N PHE A 41 1.91 -14.61 -7.92
CA PHE A 41 2.81 -13.68 -7.24
C PHE A 41 2.12 -13.11 -6.00
N ASN A 42 2.83 -13.21 -4.86
CA ASN A 42 2.43 -12.65 -3.58
C ASN A 42 3.47 -11.60 -3.12
N ALA A 43 3.05 -10.62 -2.34
CA ALA A 43 3.96 -9.62 -1.76
C ALA A 43 5.08 -10.24 -0.90
N THR A 44 4.81 -11.37 -0.24
CA THR A 44 5.79 -12.12 0.57
C THR A 44 6.88 -12.80 -0.27
N SER A 45 6.66 -13.00 -1.57
CA SER A 45 7.66 -13.62 -2.47
C SER A 45 8.89 -12.72 -2.71
N SER A 46 8.80 -11.43 -2.38
CA SER A 46 9.91 -10.48 -2.51
C SER A 46 10.19 -9.81 -1.16
N TYR A 47 11.38 -10.06 -0.60
CA TYR A 47 11.78 -9.45 0.68
C TYR A 47 11.67 -7.93 0.68
N LEU A 48 12.03 -7.28 -0.42
CA LEU A 48 11.99 -5.83 -0.53
C LEU A 48 10.56 -5.30 -0.44
N ILE A 49 9.63 -5.88 -1.22
CA ILE A 49 8.21 -5.48 -1.21
C ILE A 49 7.61 -5.75 0.16
N PHE A 50 7.87 -6.93 0.72
CA PHE A 50 7.37 -7.30 2.05
C PHE A 50 7.87 -6.34 3.14
N THR A 51 9.17 -6.02 3.14
CA THR A 51 9.75 -5.10 4.14
C THR A 51 9.14 -3.71 4.04
N VAL A 52 9.05 -3.13 2.83
CA VAL A 52 8.45 -1.80 2.64
C VAL A 52 6.98 -1.81 3.02
N LEU A 53 6.24 -2.87 2.69
CA LEU A 53 4.84 -3.05 3.07
C LEU A 53 4.67 -3.11 4.58
N MET A 54 5.51 -3.84 5.30
CA MET A 54 5.48 -3.91 6.77
C MET A 54 5.78 -2.56 7.40
N VAL A 55 6.77 -1.83 6.86
CA VAL A 55 7.10 -0.47 7.34
C VAL A 55 5.91 0.47 7.14
N THR A 56 5.26 0.48 5.97
CA THR A 56 4.08 1.33 5.71
C THR A 56 2.91 0.99 6.62
N THR A 57 2.68 -0.29 6.86
CA THR A 57 1.61 -0.78 7.76
C THR A 57 1.87 -0.35 9.20
N LEU A 58 3.08 -0.59 9.71
CA LEU A 58 3.48 -0.18 11.05
C LEU A 58 3.44 1.34 11.21
N LEU A 59 3.90 2.09 10.21
CA LEU A 59 3.87 3.56 10.23
C LEU A 59 2.44 4.10 10.28
N SER A 60 1.50 3.45 9.57
CA SER A 60 0.07 3.78 9.66
C SER A 60 -0.47 3.58 11.08
N LEU A 61 -0.11 2.47 11.74
CA LEU A 61 -0.50 2.20 13.14
C LEU A 61 0.13 3.22 14.10
N VAL A 62 1.41 3.52 13.95
CA VAL A 62 2.10 4.53 14.78
C VAL A 62 1.43 5.88 14.64
N CYS A 63 1.03 6.29 13.41
CA CYS A 63 0.31 7.54 13.19
C CYS A 63 -1.02 7.62 13.95
N VAL A 64 -1.71 6.49 14.19
CA VAL A 64 -2.93 6.46 15.02
C VAL A 64 -2.63 6.92 16.45
N PHE A 65 -1.52 6.48 17.04
CA PHE A 65 -1.14 6.84 18.42
C PHE A 65 -0.55 8.25 18.56
N LEU A 66 -0.09 8.86 17.47
CA LEU A 66 0.50 10.19 17.47
C LEU A 66 -0.51 11.35 17.47
N TYR A 67 -1.75 11.11 17.86
CA TYR A 67 -2.82 12.12 17.87
C TYR A 67 -2.53 13.38 18.69
N LYS A 68 -1.61 13.31 19.67
CA LYS A 68 -1.17 14.47 20.48
C LYS A 68 -0.26 15.42 19.70
N ASN A 69 0.59 14.89 18.81
CA ASN A 69 1.57 15.66 18.03
C ASN A 69 1.17 15.73 16.55
N ARG A 70 0.17 16.55 16.22
CA ARG A 70 -0.43 16.66 14.87
C ARG A 70 0.56 17.01 13.77
N LYS A 71 1.56 17.87 14.06
CA LYS A 71 2.61 18.22 13.08
C LYS A 71 3.44 17.01 12.69
N LEU A 72 3.83 16.20 13.67
CA LEU A 72 4.60 14.98 13.46
C LEU A 72 3.75 13.91 12.76
N GLN A 73 2.50 13.74 13.19
CA GLN A 73 1.53 12.86 12.56
C GLN A 73 1.35 13.19 11.07
N PHE A 74 1.18 14.47 10.72
CA PHE A 74 1.05 14.91 9.33
C PHE A 74 2.29 14.56 8.50
N ARG A 75 3.49 14.88 8.99
CA ARG A 75 4.76 14.58 8.30
C ARG A 75 4.94 13.09 8.06
N LEU A 76 4.67 12.26 9.08
CA LEU A 76 4.76 10.81 8.95
C LEU A 76 3.69 10.24 8.02
N THR A 77 2.48 10.79 8.00
CA THR A 77 1.44 10.37 7.06
C THR A 77 1.84 10.69 5.62
N VAL A 78 2.44 11.87 5.36
CA VAL A 78 2.96 12.24 4.03
C VAL A 78 4.09 11.29 3.62
N LEU A 79 5.04 11.00 4.51
CA LEU A 79 6.09 10.01 4.25
C LEU A 79 5.48 8.64 3.90
N ASN A 80 4.45 8.24 4.63
CA ASN A 80 3.78 6.97 4.42
C ASN A 80 3.06 6.90 3.07
N ILE A 81 2.50 8.01 2.58
CA ILE A 81 1.95 8.10 1.21
C ILE A 81 3.05 7.83 0.17
N LEU A 82 4.23 8.44 0.33
CA LEU A 82 5.35 8.21 -0.58
C LEU A 82 5.80 6.74 -0.58
N LEU A 83 5.88 6.13 0.60
CA LEU A 83 6.21 4.70 0.72
C LEU A 83 5.14 3.81 0.09
N ALA A 84 3.85 4.12 0.27
CA ALA A 84 2.74 3.36 -0.33
C ALA A 84 2.75 3.45 -1.87
N ILE A 85 3.08 4.62 -2.43
CA ILE A 85 3.31 4.78 -3.87
C ILE A 85 4.53 3.95 -4.31
N GLY A 86 5.60 3.94 -3.50
CA GLY A 86 6.77 3.08 -3.72
C GLY A 86 6.41 1.60 -3.78
N VAL A 87 5.55 1.10 -2.89
CA VAL A 87 5.04 -0.28 -2.92
C VAL A 87 4.33 -0.58 -4.24
N LEU A 88 3.46 0.33 -4.72
CA LEU A 88 2.79 0.19 -6.02
C LEU A 88 3.77 0.01 -7.18
N LEU A 89 4.79 0.87 -7.25
CA LEU A 89 5.81 0.81 -8.28
C LEU A 89 6.64 -0.49 -8.18
N LEU A 90 7.03 -0.89 -6.97
CA LEU A 90 7.77 -2.12 -6.74
C LEU A 90 6.99 -3.37 -7.17
N ILE A 91 5.68 -3.44 -6.87
CA ILE A 91 4.82 -4.52 -7.32
C ILE A 91 4.77 -4.56 -8.85
N TYR A 92 4.57 -3.42 -9.49
CA TYR A 92 4.52 -3.32 -10.94
C TYR A 92 5.81 -3.83 -11.59
N PHE A 93 6.98 -3.33 -11.15
CA PHE A 93 8.27 -3.76 -11.69
C PHE A 93 8.53 -5.25 -11.44
N LYS A 94 8.18 -5.75 -10.26
CA LYS A 94 8.41 -7.15 -9.92
C LYS A 94 7.54 -8.10 -10.72
N VAL A 95 6.30 -7.71 -11.01
CA VAL A 95 5.42 -8.48 -11.93
C VAL A 95 5.99 -8.50 -13.34
N GLN A 96 6.54 -7.39 -13.83
CA GLN A 96 7.21 -7.33 -15.14
C GLN A 96 8.46 -8.22 -15.18
N ASP A 97 9.29 -8.19 -14.13
CA ASP A 97 10.46 -9.05 -14.00
C ASP A 97 10.07 -10.54 -14.04
N ASN A 98 9.03 -10.92 -13.31
CA ASN A 98 8.52 -12.30 -13.32
C ASN A 98 7.99 -12.70 -14.71
N ALA A 99 7.26 -11.82 -15.38
CA ALA A 99 6.77 -12.08 -16.74
C ALA A 99 7.92 -12.27 -17.74
N ASN A 100 8.95 -11.40 -17.66
CA ASN A 100 10.15 -11.52 -18.51
C ASN A 100 10.95 -12.80 -18.21
N ALA A 101 11.06 -13.19 -16.94
CA ALA A 101 11.74 -14.42 -16.54
C ALA A 101 11.04 -15.68 -17.12
N ILE A 102 9.70 -15.67 -17.14
CA ILE A 102 8.91 -16.75 -17.75
C ILE A 102 9.20 -16.85 -19.25
N ILE A 103 9.17 -15.72 -19.97
CA ILE A 103 9.44 -15.67 -21.41
C ILE A 103 10.86 -16.14 -21.70
N ASN A 104 11.85 -15.66 -20.95
CA ASN A 104 13.27 -16.04 -21.12
C ASN A 104 13.53 -17.52 -20.83
N SER A 105 12.69 -18.16 -19.99
CA SER A 105 12.78 -19.61 -19.72
C SER A 105 12.08 -20.48 -20.79
N GLY A 106 11.67 -19.90 -21.92
CA GLY A 106 10.99 -20.61 -23.03
C GLY A 106 9.51 -20.88 -22.76
N GLY A 107 8.92 -20.31 -21.72
CA GLY A 107 7.48 -20.34 -21.46
C GLY A 107 6.73 -19.27 -22.26
N THR A 108 5.52 -19.60 -22.69
CA THR A 108 4.61 -18.59 -23.27
C THR A 108 3.51 -18.25 -22.26
N ILE A 109 3.28 -16.97 -22.04
CA ILE A 109 2.19 -16.49 -21.17
C ILE A 109 0.91 -16.52 -22.00
N VAL A 110 0.02 -17.45 -21.69
CA VAL A 110 -1.29 -17.58 -22.36
C VAL A 110 -2.27 -16.54 -21.83
N GLN A 111 -2.25 -16.30 -20.51
CA GLN A 111 -3.10 -15.34 -19.85
C GLN A 111 -2.40 -14.81 -18.59
N ALA A 112 -2.38 -13.51 -18.41
CA ALA A 112 -1.92 -12.87 -17.19
C ALA A 112 -2.98 -11.89 -16.69
N SER A 113 -3.23 -11.85 -15.38
CA SER A 113 -4.21 -10.94 -14.80
C SER A 113 -3.78 -10.51 -13.40
N PHE A 114 -4.03 -9.23 -13.09
CA PHE A 114 -3.97 -8.74 -11.72
C PHE A 114 -5.21 -9.20 -10.97
N LEU A 115 -5.02 -9.72 -9.77
CA LEU A 115 -6.09 -10.11 -8.88
C LEU A 115 -6.60 -8.89 -8.11
N LEU A 116 -7.80 -9.00 -7.56
CA LEU A 116 -8.44 -7.92 -6.80
C LEU A 116 -7.56 -7.33 -5.67
N PRO A 117 -6.77 -8.14 -4.92
CA PRO A 117 -5.86 -7.62 -3.91
C PRO A 117 -4.71 -6.75 -4.45
N ALA A 118 -4.39 -6.81 -5.74
CA ALA A 118 -3.40 -5.92 -6.36
C ALA A 118 -3.79 -4.44 -6.34
N PHE A 119 -5.07 -4.13 -6.12
CA PHE A 119 -5.59 -2.77 -5.99
C PHE A 119 -5.56 -2.24 -4.55
N LEU A 120 -5.26 -3.08 -3.56
CA LEU A 120 -5.17 -2.66 -2.14
C LEU A 120 -4.16 -1.52 -1.90
N PRO A 121 -2.98 -1.46 -2.56
CA PRO A 121 -2.08 -0.32 -2.37
C PRO A 121 -2.69 1.00 -2.83
N VAL A 122 -3.55 0.98 -3.86
CA VAL A 122 -4.28 2.20 -4.31
C VAL A 122 -5.25 2.64 -3.23
N VAL A 123 -6.01 1.71 -2.66
CA VAL A 123 -6.93 1.98 -1.54
C VAL A 123 -6.14 2.55 -0.36
N MET A 124 -4.97 1.98 -0.05
CA MET A 124 -4.08 2.46 1.01
C MET A 124 -3.64 3.91 0.78
N VAL A 125 -3.19 4.27 -0.43
CA VAL A 125 -2.80 5.65 -0.80
C VAL A 125 -3.99 6.60 -0.64
N VAL A 126 -5.18 6.23 -1.11
CA VAL A 126 -6.40 7.06 -0.97
C VAL A 126 -6.75 7.28 0.50
N CYS A 127 -6.73 6.23 1.33
CA CYS A 127 -7.00 6.33 2.77
C CYS A 127 -5.98 7.24 3.47
N LEU A 128 -4.69 7.08 3.18
CA LEU A 128 -3.63 7.91 3.75
C LEU A 128 -3.77 9.38 3.32
N PHE A 129 -4.15 9.63 2.07
CA PHE A 129 -4.39 10.99 1.58
C PHE A 129 -5.57 11.65 2.30
N LEU A 130 -6.68 10.93 2.49
CA LEU A 130 -7.84 11.42 3.23
C LEU A 130 -7.48 11.68 4.70
N ALA A 131 -6.68 10.81 5.31
CA ALA A 131 -6.15 11.01 6.66
C ALA A 131 -5.29 12.29 6.75
N ALA A 132 -4.32 12.46 5.84
CA ALA A 132 -3.45 13.63 5.79
C ALA A 132 -4.25 14.92 5.62
N ARG A 133 -5.23 14.95 4.70
CA ARG A 133 -6.13 16.10 4.51
C ARG A 133 -6.90 16.44 5.78
N GLY A 134 -7.40 15.42 6.49
CA GLY A 134 -8.10 15.60 7.77
C GLY A 134 -7.19 16.21 8.83
N ILE A 135 -5.98 15.64 9.01
CA ILE A 135 -4.99 16.13 9.99
C ILE A 135 -4.62 17.59 9.72
N TYR A 136 -4.38 17.94 8.45
CA TYR A 136 -4.06 19.31 8.04
C TYR A 136 -5.19 20.29 8.34
N LYS A 137 -6.45 19.92 8.07
CA LYS A 137 -7.62 20.75 8.38
C LYS A 137 -7.75 21.01 9.87
N ASP A 138 -7.50 20.01 10.70
CA ASP A 138 -7.57 20.13 12.16
C ASP A 138 -6.45 21.03 12.70
N GLU A 139 -5.23 20.92 12.16
CA GLU A 139 -4.11 21.81 12.57
C GLU A 139 -4.42 23.26 12.23
N LYS A 140 -5.03 23.53 11.07
CA LYS A 140 -5.42 24.88 10.65
C LYS A 140 -6.49 25.47 11.57
N LEU A 141 -7.47 24.67 11.99
CA LEU A 141 -8.52 25.12 12.92
C LEU A 141 -7.95 25.52 14.27
N ILE A 142 -7.00 24.74 14.82
CA ILE A 142 -6.36 25.08 16.11
C ILE A 142 -5.57 26.38 16.00
N LYS A 143 -4.78 26.55 14.94
CA LYS A 143 -4.02 27.78 14.73
C LYS A 143 -4.90 29.02 14.59
N SER A 144 -6.11 28.88 14.05
CA SER A 144 -7.06 30.00 13.94
C SER A 144 -7.64 30.39 15.32
N LEU A 145 -7.87 29.41 16.20
CA LEU A 145 -8.34 29.67 17.56
C LEU A 145 -7.26 30.32 18.44
N ASP A 146 -5.99 29.90 18.28
CA ASP A 146 -4.87 30.50 19.03
C ASP A 146 -4.61 31.97 18.64
N ARG A 147 -5.02 32.41 17.45
CA ARG A 147 -4.90 33.81 17.01
C ARG A 147 -5.99 34.74 17.57
N LEU A 148 -7.08 34.17 18.05
CA LEU A 148 -8.22 34.90 18.58
C LEU A 148 -8.12 35.12 20.12
N ARG A 149 -7.11 34.55 20.73
CA ARG A 149 -6.82 34.67 22.17
C ARG A 149 -5.59 35.56 22.41
#